data_121c0b431b84e27ce4be738ac0254bee
#
_entry.id   121c0b431b84e27ce4be738ac0254bee
#
_cell.length_a   1.000
_cell.length_b   1.000
_cell.length_c   1.000
_cell.angle_alpha   90.00
_cell.angle_beta   90.00
_cell.angle_gamma   90.00
#
_symmetry.space_group_name_H-M   'P 1'
#
loop_
_entity.id
_entity.type
_entity.pdbx_description
1 polymer ?
#
loop_
_entity_poly.entity_id
_entity_poly.type
_entity_poly.pdbx_seq_one_letter_code
_entity_poly.pdbx_strand_id
1 'polypeptide(L)'
;MRSIMRFVLAACVFASANSKADSHPVEFWGCNLNEGKSMSDMMAVVGRWNEYMDTLGDSTYDAYLMQPAYGDLLVYDFLWAGSWESLTAMGAETDKFYGNDGGAEMDAAFGEVATCEVHHLWMSTPIRES
;
A
#
# COMPACT_ATOMS: atom_id res chain seq x y z
N MET A 1 -67.70 18.79 -14.95
CA MET A 1 -66.63 18.05 -14.30
C MET A 1 -65.35 18.23 -15.10
N ARG A 2 -64.42 19.04 -14.63
CA ARG A 2 -63.13 19.27 -15.31
C ARG A 2 -62.06 18.47 -14.57
N SER A 3 -61.58 17.41 -15.23
CA SER A 3 -60.47 16.60 -14.70
C SER A 3 -59.16 17.30 -14.98
N ILE A 4 -58.45 17.73 -13.92
CA ILE A 4 -57.14 18.33 -14.04
C ILE A 4 -56.12 17.19 -13.92
N MET A 5 -55.51 16.84 -15.07
CA MET A 5 -54.43 15.86 -15.15
C MET A 5 -53.11 16.58 -14.73
N ARG A 6 -52.61 16.24 -13.55
CA ARG A 6 -51.32 16.73 -13.02
C ARG A 6 -50.20 15.89 -13.64
N PHE A 7 -49.46 16.49 -14.54
CA PHE A 7 -48.18 15.93 -15.00
C PHE A 7 -47.12 16.15 -13.89
N VAL A 8 -46.70 15.06 -13.29
CA VAL A 8 -45.51 15.08 -12.42
C VAL A 8 -44.30 14.90 -13.31
N LEU A 9 -43.54 15.99 -13.50
CA LEU A 9 -42.27 15.96 -14.21
C LEU A 9 -41.21 15.41 -13.23
N ALA A 10 -40.85 14.15 -13.38
CA ALA A 10 -39.72 13.55 -12.65
C ALA A 10 -38.42 14.05 -13.28
N ALA A 11 -37.78 15.02 -12.66
CA ALA A 11 -36.43 15.45 -12.99
C ALA A 11 -35.45 14.38 -12.51
N CYS A 12 -34.97 13.52 -13.42
CA CYS A 12 -33.82 12.67 -13.15
C CYS A 12 -32.58 13.53 -13.10
N VAL A 13 -32.14 13.87 -11.90
CA VAL A 13 -30.83 14.45 -11.66
C VAL A 13 -29.79 13.33 -11.81
N PHE A 14 -29.19 13.23 -12.99
CA PHE A 14 -27.98 12.44 -13.15
C PHE A 14 -26.85 13.17 -12.41
N ALA A 15 -26.63 12.79 -11.16
CA ALA A 15 -25.40 13.12 -10.47
C ALA A 15 -24.28 12.34 -11.17
N SER A 16 -23.57 13.00 -12.08
CA SER A 16 -22.30 12.49 -12.60
C SER A 16 -21.36 12.46 -11.41
N ALA A 17 -21.21 11.28 -10.81
CA ALA A 17 -20.14 11.02 -9.88
C ALA A 17 -18.84 11.06 -10.73
N ASN A 18 -18.21 12.24 -10.78
CA ASN A 18 -16.81 12.32 -11.12
C ASN A 18 -16.07 11.64 -9.97
N SER A 19 -15.86 10.33 -10.09
CA SER A 19 -14.88 9.64 -9.26
C SER A 19 -13.51 10.14 -9.74
N LYS A 20 -13.07 11.28 -9.19
CA LYS A 20 -11.63 11.54 -9.15
C LYS A 20 -11.06 10.35 -8.41
N ALA A 21 -10.19 9.59 -9.07
CA ALA A 21 -9.38 8.62 -8.38
C ALA A 21 -8.67 9.38 -7.25
N ASP A 22 -9.01 9.02 -6.00
CA ASP A 22 -8.50 9.72 -4.84
C ASP A 22 -7.00 9.46 -4.72
N SER A 23 -6.26 10.51 -4.33
CA SER A 23 -4.85 10.35 -4.01
C SER A 23 -4.71 9.41 -2.82
N HIS A 24 -3.78 8.47 -2.91
CA HIS A 24 -3.52 7.50 -1.85
C HIS A 24 -2.04 7.51 -1.42
N PRO A 25 -1.72 7.17 -0.17
CA PRO A 25 -0.36 7.13 0.32
C PRO A 25 0.41 5.94 -0.26
N VAL A 26 1.64 6.21 -0.70
CA VAL A 26 2.61 5.21 -1.15
C VAL A 26 3.93 5.45 -0.42
N GLU A 27 4.45 4.44 0.24
CA GLU A 27 5.77 4.49 0.85
C GLU A 27 6.82 3.77 0.01
N PHE A 28 8.07 4.22 0.16
CA PHE A 28 9.24 3.56 -0.43
C PHE A 28 10.34 3.45 0.61
N TRP A 29 10.88 2.25 0.73
CA TRP A 29 12.08 1.97 1.51
C TRP A 29 13.20 1.56 0.56
N GLY A 30 14.36 2.25 0.63
CA GLY A 30 15.57 1.89 -0.11
C GLY A 30 16.46 1.01 0.75
N CYS A 31 16.69 -0.23 0.33
CA CYS A 31 17.28 -1.27 1.15
C CYS A 31 18.46 -1.97 0.46
N ASN A 32 19.47 -2.29 1.26
CA ASN A 32 20.59 -3.13 0.87
C ASN A 32 20.60 -4.42 1.70
N LEU A 33 20.93 -5.52 1.07
CA LEU A 33 21.10 -6.81 1.76
C LEU A 33 22.31 -6.74 2.70
N ASN A 34 22.12 -7.29 3.89
CA ASN A 34 23.21 -7.41 4.85
C ASN A 34 24.27 -8.41 4.37
N GLU A 35 25.49 -8.30 4.88
CA GLU A 35 26.60 -9.18 4.51
C GLU A 35 26.21 -10.68 4.64
N GLY A 36 26.45 -11.41 3.59
CA GLY A 36 26.14 -12.86 3.51
C GLY A 36 24.66 -13.19 3.30
N LYS A 37 23.79 -12.19 3.15
CA LYS A 37 22.36 -12.38 2.86
C LYS A 37 22.07 -12.28 1.37
N SER A 38 20.95 -12.87 0.97
CA SER A 38 20.51 -12.95 -0.41
C SER A 38 19.04 -12.56 -0.56
N MET A 39 18.61 -12.31 -1.78
CA MET A 39 17.18 -12.12 -2.08
C MET A 39 16.33 -13.34 -1.72
N SER A 40 16.91 -14.54 -1.73
CA SER A 40 16.20 -15.74 -1.25
C SER A 40 15.92 -15.67 0.26
N ASP A 41 16.86 -15.15 1.05
CA ASP A 41 16.66 -14.94 2.48
C ASP A 41 15.59 -13.86 2.71
N MET A 42 15.61 -12.79 1.91
CA MET A 42 14.58 -11.75 1.95
C MET A 42 13.20 -12.30 1.63
N MET A 43 13.06 -13.12 0.59
CA MET A 43 11.78 -13.73 0.23
C MET A 43 11.28 -14.72 1.28
N ALA A 44 12.16 -15.36 2.05
CA ALA A 44 11.76 -16.19 3.19
C ALA A 44 11.14 -15.35 4.32
N VAL A 45 11.70 -14.16 4.59
CA VAL A 45 11.10 -13.21 5.56
C VAL A 45 9.78 -12.66 5.04
N VAL A 46 9.67 -12.32 3.75
CA VAL A 46 8.42 -11.90 3.11
C VAL A 46 7.33 -12.96 3.27
N GLY A 47 7.66 -14.24 3.13
CA GLY A 47 6.72 -15.34 3.37
C GLY A 47 6.15 -15.32 4.79
N ARG A 48 7.01 -15.19 5.79
CA ARG A 48 6.60 -15.07 7.21
C ARG A 48 5.78 -13.80 7.48
N TRP A 49 6.14 -12.70 6.84
CA TRP A 49 5.41 -11.44 6.93
C TRP A 49 4.00 -11.58 6.35
N ASN A 50 3.82 -12.22 5.20
CA ASN A 50 2.51 -12.50 4.63
C ASN A 50 1.64 -13.33 5.59
N GLU A 51 2.21 -14.40 6.17
CA GLU A 51 1.52 -15.21 7.19
C GLU A 51 1.08 -14.36 8.39
N TYR A 52 1.94 -13.45 8.85
CA TYR A 52 1.59 -12.54 9.94
C TYR A 52 0.48 -11.57 9.52
N MET A 53 0.57 -10.95 8.35
CA MET A 53 -0.45 -10.04 7.82
C MET A 53 -1.82 -10.73 7.73
N ASP A 54 -1.88 -11.99 7.31
CA ASP A 54 -3.12 -12.78 7.25
C ASP A 54 -3.78 -12.92 8.64
N THR A 55 -3.02 -12.89 9.72
CA THR A 55 -3.56 -12.93 11.09
C THR A 55 -4.22 -11.63 11.53
N LEU A 56 -3.91 -10.50 10.88
CA LEU A 56 -4.41 -9.18 11.25
C LEU A 56 -5.80 -8.87 10.66
N GLY A 57 -6.31 -9.72 9.76
CA GLY A 57 -7.59 -9.57 9.09
C GLY A 57 -7.49 -8.68 7.85
N ASP A 58 -8.62 -8.09 7.45
CA ASP A 58 -8.71 -7.29 6.24
C ASP A 58 -7.76 -6.10 6.28
N SER A 59 -7.05 -5.89 5.17
CA SER A 59 -6.08 -4.84 4.93
C SER A 59 -6.26 -4.23 3.55
N THR A 60 -5.97 -2.95 3.42
CA THR A 60 -5.87 -2.24 2.14
C THR A 60 -4.42 -2.07 1.69
N TYR A 61 -3.48 -2.64 2.45
CA TYR A 61 -2.05 -2.54 2.18
C TYR A 61 -1.61 -3.47 1.06
N ASP A 62 -1.16 -2.86 -0.03
CA ASP A 62 -0.46 -3.55 -1.11
C ASP A 62 1.05 -3.32 -0.98
N ALA A 63 1.84 -4.37 -1.09
CA ALA A 63 3.29 -4.29 -1.02
C ALA A 63 3.97 -4.92 -2.24
N TYR A 64 5.05 -4.27 -2.68
CA TYR A 64 5.87 -4.69 -3.81
C TYR A 64 7.34 -4.67 -3.42
N LEU A 65 8.05 -5.72 -3.74
CA LEU A 65 9.49 -5.73 -3.71
C LEU A 65 10.00 -5.48 -5.13
N MET A 66 10.67 -4.36 -5.34
CA MET A 66 11.15 -3.93 -6.65
C MET A 66 12.66 -4.09 -6.73
N GLN A 67 13.12 -4.85 -7.70
CA GLN A 67 14.53 -4.97 -8.04
C GLN A 67 14.83 -4.17 -9.31
N PRO A 68 16.00 -3.52 -9.41
CA PRO A 68 16.35 -2.77 -10.61
C PRO A 68 16.49 -3.72 -11.81
N ALA A 69 15.76 -3.42 -12.88
CA ALA A 69 15.88 -4.14 -14.14
C ALA A 69 16.96 -3.52 -15.04
N TYR A 70 17.06 -2.19 -15.02
CA TYR A 70 18.13 -1.41 -15.66
C TYR A 70 18.21 -0.03 -15.01
N GLY A 71 19.33 0.65 -15.15
CA GLY A 71 19.54 2.01 -14.64
C GLY A 71 21.02 2.28 -14.36
N ASP A 72 21.39 3.56 -14.38
CA ASP A 72 22.78 3.99 -14.20
C ASP A 72 23.15 4.18 -12.71
N LEU A 73 22.15 4.32 -11.83
CA LEU A 73 22.33 4.59 -10.39
C LEU A 73 21.64 3.49 -9.58
N LEU A 74 22.34 2.41 -9.36
CA LEU A 74 21.91 1.32 -8.48
C LEU A 74 22.43 1.60 -7.07
N VAL A 75 21.67 2.40 -6.31
CA VAL A 75 22.04 2.79 -4.93
C VAL A 75 21.61 1.73 -3.93
N TYR A 76 20.53 0.99 -4.26
CA TYR A 76 19.94 -0.04 -3.40
C TYR A 76 19.81 -1.36 -4.14
N ASP A 77 19.93 -2.46 -3.40
CA ASP A 77 19.71 -3.81 -3.94
C ASP A 77 18.24 -4.01 -4.30
N PHE A 78 17.33 -3.39 -3.54
CA PHE A 78 15.90 -3.40 -3.81
C PHE A 78 15.18 -2.21 -3.17
N LEU A 79 13.98 -1.93 -3.65
CA LEU A 79 13.02 -1.07 -2.98
C LEU A 79 11.85 -1.90 -2.47
N TRP A 80 11.40 -1.60 -1.25
CA TRP A 80 10.08 -2.00 -0.80
C TRP A 80 9.12 -0.84 -1.08
N ALA A 81 8.04 -1.09 -1.79
CA ALA A 81 6.99 -0.12 -2.02
C ALA A 81 5.69 -0.63 -1.41
N GLY A 82 5.05 0.20 -0.61
CA GLY A 82 3.78 -0.11 0.03
C GLY A 82 2.75 0.96 -0.24
N SER A 83 1.47 0.60 -0.32
CA SER A 83 0.40 1.56 -0.51
C SER A 83 -0.85 1.19 0.28
N TRP A 84 -1.62 2.22 0.65
CA TRP A 84 -2.92 2.10 1.31
C TRP A 84 -3.96 2.92 0.56
N GLU A 85 -5.23 2.60 0.73
CA GLU A 85 -6.31 3.38 0.12
C GLU A 85 -6.40 4.83 0.65
N SER A 86 -5.95 5.07 1.90
CA SER A 86 -5.99 6.39 2.53
C SER A 86 -4.99 6.50 3.68
N LEU A 87 -4.67 7.73 4.11
CA LEU A 87 -3.87 7.97 5.33
C LEU A 87 -4.57 7.46 6.59
N THR A 88 -5.90 7.44 6.62
CA THR A 88 -6.66 6.87 7.74
C THR A 88 -6.48 5.36 7.80
N ALA A 89 -6.59 4.67 6.66
CA ALA A 89 -6.32 3.24 6.57
C ALA A 89 -4.87 2.91 6.97
N MET A 90 -3.90 3.68 6.44
CA MET A 90 -2.49 3.55 6.81
C MET A 90 -2.28 3.59 8.33
N GLY A 91 -2.85 4.61 9.02
CA GLY A 91 -2.73 4.74 10.47
C GLY A 91 -3.36 3.56 11.21
N ALA A 92 -4.60 3.19 10.85
CA ALA A 92 -5.31 2.10 11.50
C ALA A 92 -4.62 0.73 11.30
N GLU A 93 -4.07 0.48 10.11
CA GLU A 93 -3.38 -0.77 9.80
C GLU A 93 -1.98 -0.82 10.44
N THR A 94 -1.30 0.31 10.55
CA THR A 94 -0.06 0.42 11.32
C THR A 94 -0.30 0.11 12.80
N ASP A 95 -1.38 0.62 13.37
CA ASP A 95 -1.77 0.31 14.76
C ASP A 95 -2.07 -1.19 14.93
N LYS A 96 -2.69 -1.85 13.97
CA LYS A 96 -2.90 -3.31 14.00
C LYS A 96 -1.58 -4.07 13.90
N PHE A 97 -0.68 -3.64 13.00
CA PHE A 97 0.61 -4.29 12.79
C PHE A 97 1.45 -4.31 14.08
N TYR A 98 1.48 -3.20 14.81
CA TYR A 98 2.22 -3.06 16.07
C TYR A 98 1.37 -3.30 17.32
N GLY A 99 0.12 -3.71 17.18
CA GLY A 99 -0.80 -3.94 18.29
C GLY A 99 -0.47 -5.14 19.16
N ASN A 100 0.48 -5.99 18.74
CA ASN A 100 1.04 -7.11 19.46
C ASN A 100 2.53 -7.26 19.14
N ASP A 101 3.21 -8.24 19.75
CA ASP A 101 4.64 -8.44 19.59
C ASP A 101 5.05 -8.87 18.16
N GLY A 102 4.11 -9.37 17.33
CA GLY A 102 4.37 -9.89 16.00
C GLY A 102 4.93 -8.85 15.03
N GLY A 103 4.48 -7.59 15.09
CA GLY A 103 5.02 -6.50 14.29
C GLY A 103 6.49 -6.24 14.58
N ALA A 104 6.86 -6.16 15.86
CA ALA A 104 8.25 -5.98 16.27
C ALA A 104 9.13 -7.19 15.90
N GLU A 105 8.58 -8.42 15.99
CA GLU A 105 9.28 -9.62 15.53
C GLU A 105 9.53 -9.61 14.02
N MET A 106 8.57 -9.09 13.22
CA MET A 106 8.76 -8.95 11.79
C MET A 106 9.80 -7.89 11.46
N ASP A 107 9.78 -6.73 12.11
CA ASP A 107 10.81 -5.71 11.94
C ASP A 107 12.22 -6.25 12.24
N ALA A 108 12.35 -7.01 13.32
CA ALA A 108 13.61 -7.66 13.67
C ALA A 108 14.05 -8.67 12.59
N ALA A 109 13.11 -9.47 12.06
CA ALA A 109 13.40 -10.44 11.02
C ALA A 109 13.84 -9.79 9.69
N PHE A 110 13.21 -8.68 9.30
CA PHE A 110 13.64 -7.88 8.15
C PHE A 110 15.04 -7.28 8.40
N GLY A 111 15.28 -6.71 9.58
CA GLY A 111 16.56 -6.12 9.97
C GLY A 111 17.74 -7.09 10.00
N GLU A 112 17.50 -8.41 10.19
CA GLU A 112 18.54 -9.43 10.09
C GLU A 112 18.99 -9.66 8.63
N VAL A 113 18.14 -9.38 7.66
CA VAL A 113 18.40 -9.67 6.24
C VAL A 113 18.80 -8.43 5.46
N ALA A 114 18.23 -7.28 5.77
CA ALA A 114 18.47 -6.05 5.02
C ALA A 114 18.53 -4.83 5.94
N THR A 115 19.25 -3.81 5.48
CA THR A 115 19.28 -2.48 6.08
C THR A 115 18.64 -1.48 5.12
N CYS A 116 17.62 -0.76 5.58
CA CYS A 116 16.93 0.25 4.81
C CYS A 116 17.32 1.63 5.30
N GLU A 117 17.95 2.43 4.45
CA GLU A 117 18.51 3.76 4.82
C GLU A 117 17.58 4.91 4.47
N VAL A 118 16.65 4.69 3.55
CA VAL A 118 15.75 5.72 3.04
C VAL A 118 14.32 5.25 3.19
N HIS A 119 13.48 6.15 3.74
CA HIS A 119 12.05 5.95 3.83
C HIS A 119 11.33 7.22 3.38
N HIS A 120 10.52 7.11 2.35
CA HIS A 120 9.73 8.20 1.80
C HIS A 120 8.25 7.84 1.76
N LEU A 121 7.40 8.81 2.11
CA LEU A 121 5.95 8.72 1.91
C LEU A 121 5.53 9.74 0.85
N TRP A 122 4.77 9.27 -0.13
CA TRP A 122 4.26 10.06 -1.25
C TRP A 122 2.76 9.95 -1.32
N MET A 123 2.11 10.99 -1.83
CA MET A 123 0.71 10.91 -2.25
C MET A 123 0.68 10.62 -3.74
N SER A 124 0.16 9.46 -4.11
CA SER A 124 0.01 9.04 -5.50
C SER A 124 -1.37 9.42 -6.01
N THR A 125 -1.44 10.07 -7.17
CA THR A 125 -2.70 10.41 -7.84
C THR A 125 -2.74 9.69 -9.17
N PRO A 126 -3.69 8.78 -9.42
CA PRO A 126 -3.85 8.17 -10.72
C PRO A 126 -4.16 9.23 -11.77
N ILE A 127 -3.41 9.22 -12.87
CA ILE A 127 -3.62 10.14 -14.00
C ILE A 127 -4.21 9.43 -15.22
N ARG A 128 -4.24 8.09 -15.19
CA ARG A 128 -4.87 7.24 -16.19
C ARG A 128 -5.26 5.91 -15.53
N GLU A 129 -6.50 5.51 -15.75
CA GLU A 129 -7.02 4.19 -15.41
C GLU A 129 -7.42 3.48 -16.72
N SER A 130 -7.22 2.16 -16.78
CA SER A 130 -7.54 1.32 -17.96
C SER A 130 -8.83 0.55 -17.76
#